data_39109f32483fd31527e2072f54146a98
#
_entry.id   39109f32483fd31527e2072f54146a98
#
_cell.length_a   1.000
_cell.length_b   1.000
_cell.length_c   1.000
_cell.angle_alpha   90.00
_cell.angle_beta   90.00
_cell.angle_gamma   90.00
#
_symmetry.space_group_name_H-M   'P 1'
#
loop_
_entity.id
_entity.type
_entity.pdbx_description
1 polymer ?
#
loop_
_entity_poly.entity_id
_entity_poly.type
_entity_poly.pdbx_seq_one_letter_code
_entity_poly.pdbx_strand_id
1 'polypeptide(L)'
;MVQTERETGALRGQFARQAAVQASAAAQAESARAQAEQLSRKLAAARAEVRRYQTRMFAFERTLLALKHDNAELEAACEQAWEQLEQANARAEKAEAACRRAEAAL
;
A
#
# COMPACT_ATOMS: atom_id res chain seq x y z
N MET A 1 -70.29 8.62 34.40
CA MET A 1 -69.07 8.31 35.18
C MET A 1 -68.34 7.09 34.61
N VAL A 2 -69.00 5.96 34.41
CA VAL A 2 -68.32 4.73 33.92
C VAL A 2 -67.71 4.88 32.51
N GLN A 3 -68.37 5.62 31.62
CA GLN A 3 -67.87 5.89 30.26
C GLN A 3 -66.59 6.77 30.28
N THR A 4 -66.59 7.80 31.13
CA THR A 4 -65.45 8.71 31.28
C THR A 4 -64.22 8.02 31.79
N GLU A 5 -64.38 7.08 32.72
CA GLU A 5 -63.26 6.27 33.24
C GLU A 5 -62.72 5.31 32.17
N ARG A 6 -63.60 4.71 31.37
CA ARG A 6 -63.21 3.86 30.24
C ARG A 6 -62.47 4.64 29.14
N GLU A 7 -62.95 5.83 28.82
CA GLU A 7 -62.34 6.73 27.85
C GLU A 7 -60.96 7.19 28.35
N THR A 8 -60.84 7.55 29.64
CA THR A 8 -59.61 7.94 30.25
C THR A 8 -58.61 6.78 30.28
N GLY A 9 -59.06 5.57 30.55
CA GLY A 9 -58.24 4.36 30.54
C GLY A 9 -57.76 4.02 29.10
N ALA A 10 -58.64 4.17 28.09
CA ALA A 10 -58.29 3.95 26.71
C ALA A 10 -57.25 4.98 26.21
N LEU A 11 -57.41 6.25 26.60
CA LEU A 11 -56.45 7.31 26.29
C LEU A 11 -55.10 7.07 26.95
N ARG A 12 -55.08 6.68 28.21
CA ARG A 12 -53.81 6.31 28.88
C ARG A 12 -53.13 5.14 28.22
N GLY A 13 -53.88 4.14 27.78
CA GLY A 13 -53.33 3.02 27.01
C GLY A 13 -52.74 3.44 25.67
N GLN A 14 -53.39 4.36 24.97
CA GLN A 14 -52.87 4.92 23.72
C GLN A 14 -51.60 5.73 23.91
N PHE A 15 -51.57 6.59 24.95
CA PHE A 15 -50.37 7.37 25.28
C PHE A 15 -49.21 6.46 25.70
N ALA A 16 -49.48 5.42 26.49
CA ALA A 16 -48.44 4.46 26.86
C ALA A 16 -47.89 3.72 25.66
N ARG A 17 -48.73 3.32 24.71
CA ARG A 17 -48.27 2.67 23.46
C ARG A 17 -47.47 3.62 22.56
N GLN A 18 -47.93 4.87 22.41
CA GLN A 18 -47.20 5.89 21.66
C GLN A 18 -45.82 6.17 22.29
N ALA A 19 -45.74 6.30 23.63
CA ALA A 19 -44.51 6.50 24.34
C ALA A 19 -43.55 5.31 24.18
N ALA A 20 -44.06 4.08 24.20
CA ALA A 20 -43.27 2.89 23.93
C ALA A 20 -42.71 2.85 22.50
N VAL A 21 -43.54 3.19 21.51
CA VAL A 21 -43.11 3.26 20.12
C VAL A 21 -42.05 4.34 19.92
N GLN A 22 -42.25 5.53 20.51
CA GLN A 22 -41.29 6.61 20.44
C GLN A 22 -39.96 6.24 21.12
N ALA A 23 -40.01 5.59 22.26
CA ALA A 23 -38.82 5.13 22.97
C ALA A 23 -38.05 4.07 22.16
N SER A 24 -38.77 3.15 21.52
CA SER A 24 -38.18 2.14 20.64
C SER A 24 -37.53 2.79 19.40
N ALA A 25 -38.23 3.76 18.78
CA ALA A 25 -37.69 4.49 17.63
C ALA A 25 -36.44 5.29 18.01
N ALA A 26 -36.42 5.94 19.20
CA ALA A 26 -35.27 6.66 19.71
C ALA A 26 -34.09 5.72 19.97
N ALA A 27 -34.34 4.55 20.57
CA ALA A 27 -33.30 3.56 20.80
C ALA A 27 -32.72 3.01 19.50
N GLN A 28 -33.55 2.78 18.49
CA GLN A 28 -33.11 2.36 17.16
C GLN A 28 -32.28 3.45 16.46
N ALA A 29 -32.69 4.72 16.59
CA ALA A 29 -31.95 5.86 16.05
C ALA A 29 -30.58 6.00 16.72
N GLU A 30 -30.47 5.84 18.03
CA GLU A 30 -29.21 5.87 18.77
C GLU A 30 -28.29 4.72 18.33
N SER A 31 -28.86 3.52 18.21
CA SER A 31 -28.11 2.34 17.74
C SER A 31 -27.58 2.57 16.31
N ALA A 32 -28.40 3.11 15.42
CA ALA A 32 -28.00 3.42 14.06
C ALA A 32 -26.89 4.48 14.01
N ARG A 33 -26.96 5.50 14.85
CA ARG A 33 -25.89 6.51 14.98
C ARG A 33 -24.59 5.90 15.48
N ALA A 34 -24.68 5.06 16.51
CA ALA A 34 -23.50 4.39 17.05
C ALA A 34 -22.83 3.50 16.00
N GLN A 35 -23.61 2.77 15.22
CA GLN A 35 -23.12 1.97 14.09
C GLN A 35 -22.49 2.82 13.02
N ALA A 36 -23.13 3.93 12.65
CA ALA A 36 -22.61 4.87 11.65
C ALA A 36 -21.28 5.48 12.08
N GLU A 37 -21.15 5.89 13.35
CA GLU A 37 -19.90 6.39 13.90
C GLU A 37 -18.81 5.34 13.89
N GLN A 38 -19.14 4.11 14.27
CA GLN A 38 -18.19 3.00 14.26
C GLN A 38 -17.70 2.67 12.86
N LEU A 39 -18.60 2.65 11.87
CA LEU A 39 -18.25 2.45 10.48
C LEU A 39 -17.40 3.60 9.93
N SER A 40 -17.73 4.83 10.31
CA SER A 40 -16.95 6.01 9.93
C SER A 40 -15.52 5.92 10.47
N ARG A 41 -15.33 5.50 11.71
CA ARG A 41 -14.00 5.30 12.31
C ARG A 41 -13.21 4.19 11.60
N LYS A 42 -13.88 3.07 11.31
CA LYS A 42 -13.27 1.96 10.56
C LYS A 42 -12.84 2.40 9.16
N LEU A 43 -13.69 3.18 8.49
CA LEU A 43 -13.38 3.71 7.17
C LEU A 43 -12.19 4.67 7.22
N ALA A 44 -12.14 5.57 8.21
CA ALA A 44 -11.01 6.47 8.41
C ALA A 44 -9.71 5.72 8.70
N ALA A 45 -9.76 4.68 9.52
CA ALA A 45 -8.61 3.82 9.80
C ALA A 45 -8.14 3.08 8.55
N ALA A 46 -9.06 2.52 7.77
CA ALA A 46 -8.74 1.83 6.53
C ALA A 46 -8.12 2.77 5.50
N ARG A 47 -8.64 3.98 5.36
CA ARG A 47 -8.08 5.01 4.48
C ARG A 47 -6.67 5.44 4.91
N ALA A 48 -6.43 5.54 6.21
CA ALA A 48 -5.11 5.85 6.74
C ALA A 48 -4.10 4.73 6.42
N GLU A 49 -4.52 3.46 6.52
CA GLU A 49 -3.70 2.33 6.14
C GLU A 49 -3.39 2.34 4.64
N VAL A 50 -4.38 2.57 3.79
CA VAL A 50 -4.18 2.67 2.34
C VAL A 50 -3.15 3.75 2.01
N ARG A 51 -3.25 4.93 2.64
CA ARG A 51 -2.27 5.99 2.44
C ARG A 51 -0.86 5.59 2.86
N ARG A 52 -0.72 4.87 3.97
CA ARG A 52 0.58 4.35 4.42
C ARG A 52 1.17 3.37 3.41
N TYR A 53 0.37 2.46 2.90
CA TYR A 53 0.80 1.52 1.87
C TYR A 53 1.18 2.22 0.56
N GLN A 54 0.40 3.21 0.14
CA GLN A 54 0.73 4.03 -1.04
C GLN A 54 2.07 4.73 -0.88
N THR A 55 2.33 5.34 0.28
CA THR A 55 3.61 5.99 0.58
C THR A 55 4.77 4.99 0.51
N ARG A 56 4.58 3.80 1.07
CA ARG A 56 5.58 2.72 1.00
C ARG A 56 5.82 2.26 -0.42
N MET A 57 4.76 2.11 -1.21
CA MET A 57 4.87 1.73 -2.61
C MET A 57 5.66 2.76 -3.42
N PHE A 58 5.41 4.05 -3.22
CA PHE A 58 6.18 5.10 -3.88
C PHE A 58 7.66 5.07 -3.50
N ALA A 59 7.96 4.87 -2.21
CA ALA A 59 9.34 4.72 -1.76
C ALA A 59 10.00 3.48 -2.38
N PHE A 60 9.27 2.39 -2.48
CA PHE A 60 9.74 1.15 -3.09
C PHE A 60 10.01 1.31 -4.59
N GLU A 61 9.11 1.98 -5.31
CA GLU A 61 9.29 2.28 -6.74
C GLU A 61 10.52 3.14 -7.00
N ARG A 62 10.77 4.15 -6.16
CA ARG A 62 11.99 4.96 -6.24
C ARG A 62 13.24 4.11 -6.04
N THR A 63 13.21 3.23 -5.05
CA THR A 63 14.33 2.32 -4.78
C THR A 63 14.58 1.39 -5.96
N LEU A 64 13.51 0.83 -6.54
CA LEU A 64 13.62 -0.03 -7.72
C LEU A 64 14.20 0.71 -8.93
N LEU A 65 13.77 1.95 -9.17
CA LEU A 65 14.31 2.76 -10.26
C LEU A 65 15.81 3.07 -10.04
N ALA A 66 16.19 3.41 -8.82
CA ALA A 66 17.58 3.64 -8.47
C ALA A 66 18.43 2.38 -8.67
N LEU A 67 17.92 1.22 -8.23
CA LEU A 67 18.61 -0.07 -8.41
C LEU A 67 18.74 -0.46 -9.88
N LYS A 68 17.72 -0.21 -10.68
CA LYS A 68 17.76 -0.45 -12.14
C LYS A 68 18.83 0.41 -12.80
N HIS A 69 18.90 1.69 -12.41
CA HIS A 69 19.91 2.60 -12.91
C HIS A 69 21.33 2.15 -12.52
N ASP A 70 21.54 1.83 -11.25
CA ASP A 70 22.81 1.32 -10.75
C ASP A 70 23.21 0.02 -11.44
N ASN A 71 22.25 -0.86 -11.68
CA ASN A 71 22.46 -2.12 -12.37
C ASN A 71 22.91 -1.90 -13.81
N ALA A 72 22.26 -0.97 -14.52
CA ALA A 72 22.65 -0.60 -15.89
C ALA A 72 24.07 0.00 -15.95
N GLU A 73 24.44 0.85 -14.98
CA GLU A 73 25.80 1.40 -14.87
C GLU A 73 26.83 0.31 -14.61
N LEU A 74 26.51 -0.63 -13.70
CA LEU A 74 27.40 -1.75 -13.41
C LEU A 74 27.57 -2.67 -14.61
N GLU A 75 26.50 -2.96 -15.34
CA GLU A 75 26.57 -3.74 -16.59
C GLU A 75 27.47 -3.07 -17.61
N ALA A 76 27.31 -1.75 -17.82
CA ALA A 76 28.16 -0.99 -18.73
C ALA A 76 29.63 -1.00 -18.29
N ALA A 77 29.89 -0.85 -16.99
CA ALA A 77 31.23 -0.93 -16.43
C ALA A 77 31.87 -2.32 -16.61
N CYS A 78 31.09 -3.37 -16.45
CA CYS A 78 31.52 -4.74 -16.69
C CYS A 78 31.87 -4.96 -18.18
N GLU A 79 31.05 -4.49 -19.08
CA GLU A 79 31.33 -4.58 -20.54
C GLU A 79 32.62 -3.88 -20.90
N GLN A 80 32.83 -2.67 -20.39
CA GLN A 80 34.08 -1.93 -20.61
C GLN A 80 35.29 -2.67 -20.03
N ALA A 81 35.15 -3.23 -18.85
CA ALA A 81 36.24 -4.02 -18.24
C ALA A 81 36.58 -5.26 -19.08
N TRP A 82 35.57 -5.95 -19.60
CA TRP A 82 35.77 -7.10 -20.48
C TRP A 82 36.46 -6.70 -21.77
N GLU A 83 36.05 -5.61 -22.41
CA GLU A 83 36.71 -5.08 -23.63
C GLU A 83 38.17 -4.73 -23.37
N GLN A 84 38.45 -4.06 -22.25
CA GLN A 84 39.83 -3.73 -21.85
C GLN A 84 40.66 -4.97 -21.60
N LEU A 85 40.09 -5.98 -20.98
CA LEU A 85 40.72 -7.26 -20.74
C LEU A 85 41.05 -7.97 -22.06
N GLU A 86 40.12 -8.04 -22.99
CA GLU A 86 40.30 -8.63 -24.29
C GLU A 86 41.44 -7.89 -25.08
N GLN A 87 41.42 -6.56 -25.04
CA GLN A 87 42.47 -5.76 -25.70
C GLN A 87 43.83 -5.98 -25.06
N ALA A 88 43.87 -6.08 -23.71
CA ALA A 88 45.11 -6.36 -23.03
C ALA A 88 45.65 -7.77 -23.31
N ASN A 89 44.77 -8.76 -23.37
CA ASN A 89 45.15 -10.13 -23.77
C ASN A 89 45.64 -10.19 -25.23
N ALA A 90 44.97 -9.50 -26.13
CA ALA A 90 45.42 -9.44 -27.51
C ALA A 90 46.80 -8.80 -27.66
N ARG A 91 47.08 -7.73 -26.93
CA ARG A 91 48.37 -7.08 -26.87
C ARG A 91 49.46 -7.98 -26.32
N ALA A 92 49.12 -8.69 -25.22
CA ALA A 92 50.03 -9.65 -24.63
C ALA A 92 50.36 -10.80 -25.56
N GLU A 93 49.39 -11.36 -26.26
CA GLU A 93 49.58 -12.41 -27.26
C GLU A 93 50.49 -11.95 -28.42
N LYS A 94 50.28 -10.72 -28.93
CA LYS A 94 51.14 -10.13 -29.95
C LYS A 94 52.58 -9.94 -29.48
N ALA A 95 52.72 -9.47 -28.25
CA ALA A 95 54.09 -9.30 -27.64
C ALA A 95 54.77 -10.64 -27.45
N GLU A 96 54.06 -11.66 -26.99
CA GLU A 96 54.62 -13.02 -26.84
C GLU A 96 55.00 -13.62 -28.19
N ALA A 97 54.16 -13.44 -29.20
CA ALA A 97 54.44 -13.91 -30.56
C ALA A 97 55.66 -13.18 -31.16
N ALA A 98 55.78 -11.88 -30.92
CA ALA A 98 56.92 -11.10 -31.36
C ALA A 98 58.23 -11.56 -30.65
N CYS A 99 58.16 -11.84 -29.36
CA CYS A 99 59.29 -12.38 -28.62
C CYS A 99 59.73 -13.75 -29.13
N ARG A 100 58.79 -14.64 -29.38
CA ARG A 100 59.05 -15.97 -29.95
C ARG A 100 59.67 -15.89 -31.34
N ARG A 101 59.23 -14.96 -32.19
CA ARG A 101 59.82 -14.73 -33.50
C ARG A 101 61.24 -14.18 -33.40
N ALA A 102 61.48 -13.26 -32.49
CA ALA A 102 62.84 -12.73 -32.25
C ALA A 102 63.78 -13.80 -31.74
N GLU A 103 63.34 -14.67 -30.83
CA GLU A 103 64.11 -15.81 -30.31
C GLU A 103 64.46 -16.80 -31.45
N ALA A 104 63.50 -17.10 -32.32
CA ALA A 104 63.72 -18.00 -33.45
C ALA A 104 64.69 -17.44 -34.52
N ALA A 105 64.80 -16.11 -34.63
CA ALA A 105 65.70 -15.46 -35.53
C ALA A 105 67.20 -15.40 -35.07
N LEU A 106 67.36 -15.65 -33.77
CA LEU A 106 68.72 -15.75 -33.18
C LEU A 106 69.27 -17.14 -33.43
#